data_4d13bd6b5605babb8609ac81e6e84c2f
#
_entry.id   4d13bd6b5605babb8609ac81e6e84c2f
#
_cell.length_a   1.000
_cell.length_b   1.000
_cell.length_c   1.000
_cell.angle_alpha   90.00
_cell.angle_beta   90.00
_cell.angle_gamma   90.00
#
_symmetry.space_group_name_H-M   'P 1'
#
loop_
_entity.id
_entity.type
_entity.pdbx_description
1 polymer ?
#
loop_
_entity_poly.entity_id
_entity_poly.type
_entity_poly.pdbx_seq_one_letter_code
_entity_poly.pdbx_strand_id
1 'polypeptide(L)'
;TVERFEVTILGCGSAKPNACHFPSAQIVNVHDKLYMIDCGEGAQIQMCRNHINFSRLDNIFISHLHGDHCFGLIGLISTYNLLGRTSDLNIYAPNGLGETLEVLIKAYCREMTYRVIFHSVDTKANIKIFEDHTVEIYSLPLKHRIPCCGYMVCEKQKLPHIKRDMIDFYKIP
;
A
#
# COMPACT_ATOMS: atom_id res chain seq x y z
N THR A 1 -21.80 -2.61 -12.47
CA THR A 1 -20.82 -2.80 -11.37
C THR A 1 -20.54 -1.43 -10.81
N VAL A 2 -20.83 -1.25 -9.51
CA VAL A 2 -20.49 -0.01 -8.80
C VAL A 2 -18.97 0.10 -8.79
N GLU A 3 -18.44 1.19 -9.33
CA GLU A 3 -17.00 1.47 -9.25
C GLU A 3 -16.65 1.75 -7.80
N ARG A 4 -15.79 0.91 -7.22
CA ARG A 4 -15.45 0.97 -5.80
C ARG A 4 -14.20 1.82 -5.61
N PHE A 5 -14.32 2.91 -4.86
CA PHE A 5 -13.22 3.66 -4.29
C PHE A 5 -13.50 3.79 -2.78
N GLU A 6 -12.79 3.00 -1.97
CA GLU A 6 -13.02 2.90 -0.53
C GLU A 6 -11.73 3.04 0.25
N VAL A 7 -11.83 3.59 1.45
CA VAL A 7 -10.74 3.61 2.42
C VAL A 7 -11.18 2.86 3.67
N THR A 8 -10.43 1.82 4.04
CA THR A 8 -10.62 1.08 5.28
C THR A 8 -9.53 1.47 6.26
N ILE A 9 -9.90 2.06 7.39
CA ILE A 9 -8.97 2.39 8.47
C ILE A 9 -8.74 1.14 9.32
N LEU A 10 -7.53 0.58 9.24
CA LEU A 10 -7.10 -0.57 10.05
C LEU A 10 -6.58 -0.13 11.41
N GLY A 11 -5.97 1.05 11.48
CA GLY A 11 -5.47 1.65 12.68
C GLY A 11 -5.28 3.16 12.52
N CYS A 12 -5.55 3.90 13.60
CA CYS A 12 -5.41 5.36 13.68
C CYS A 12 -4.82 5.81 15.02
N GLY A 13 -4.23 4.88 15.78
CA GLY A 13 -3.52 5.16 17.02
C GLY A 13 -2.19 5.84 16.76
N SER A 14 -1.75 6.68 17.70
CA SER A 14 -0.43 7.28 17.72
C SER A 14 0.60 6.32 18.36
N ALA A 15 1.85 6.78 18.49
CA ALA A 15 3.02 5.99 18.91
C ALA A 15 2.83 5.09 20.15
N LYS A 16 1.98 5.47 21.11
CA LYS A 16 1.71 4.65 22.29
C LYS A 16 0.61 3.63 22.01
N PRO A 17 0.91 2.32 22.02
CA PRO A 17 -0.11 1.28 21.87
C PRO A 17 -1.19 1.39 22.95
N ASN A 18 -2.43 1.12 22.59
CA ASN A 18 -3.54 0.98 23.53
C ASN A 18 -4.48 -0.15 23.09
N ALA A 19 -5.35 -0.60 23.98
CA ALA A 19 -6.22 -1.73 23.71
C ALA A 19 -7.35 -1.44 22.68
N CYS A 20 -7.65 -0.17 22.43
CA CYS A 20 -8.77 0.25 21.60
C CYS A 20 -8.38 0.63 20.17
N HIS A 21 -7.13 1.08 19.96
CA HIS A 21 -6.68 1.60 18.67
C HIS A 21 -5.36 1.00 18.28
N PHE A 22 -5.31 0.40 17.09
CA PHE A 22 -4.09 -0.07 16.47
C PHE A 22 -3.30 1.12 15.87
N PRO A 23 -1.96 1.01 15.78
CA PRO A 23 -1.12 1.98 15.08
C PRO A 23 -1.52 2.21 13.63
N SER A 24 -0.98 3.28 13.03
CA SER A 24 -1.37 3.76 11.71
C SER A 24 -1.30 2.68 10.63
N ALA A 25 -2.43 2.40 9.99
CA ALA A 25 -2.51 1.57 8.80
C ALA A 25 -3.87 1.81 8.10
N GLN A 26 -3.86 2.03 6.79
CA GLN A 26 -5.06 2.21 5.98
C GLN A 26 -4.96 1.39 4.70
N ILE A 27 -6.09 0.86 4.24
CA ILE A 27 -6.22 0.24 2.91
C ILE A 27 -7.07 1.13 2.02
N VAL A 28 -6.53 1.52 0.89
CA VAL A 28 -7.26 2.17 -0.20
C VAL A 28 -7.60 1.09 -1.22
N ASN A 29 -8.88 0.88 -1.48
CA ASN A 29 -9.39 -0.06 -2.46
C ASN A 29 -9.93 0.70 -3.67
N VAL A 30 -9.28 0.55 -4.81
CA VAL A 30 -9.74 1.12 -6.08
C VAL A 30 -9.97 -0.02 -7.08
N HIS A 31 -11.22 -0.27 -7.41
CA HIS A 31 -11.62 -1.35 -8.34
C HIS A 31 -11.04 -2.72 -7.97
N ASP A 32 -11.12 -3.08 -6.68
CA ASP A 32 -10.59 -4.33 -6.13
C ASP A 32 -9.05 -4.46 -6.12
N LYS A 33 -8.30 -3.42 -6.47
CA LYS A 33 -6.88 -3.30 -6.20
C LYS A 33 -6.65 -2.62 -4.86
N LEU A 34 -5.74 -3.15 -4.10
CA LEU A 34 -5.45 -2.67 -2.74
C LEU A 34 -4.10 -1.95 -2.70
N TYR A 35 -4.10 -0.82 -2.04
CA TYR A 35 -2.92 -0.02 -1.73
C TYR A 35 -2.92 0.24 -0.23
N MET A 36 -1.81 -0.06 0.45
CA MET A 36 -1.71 0.18 1.90
C MET A 36 -0.93 1.47 2.16
N ILE A 37 -1.47 2.31 3.02
CA ILE A 37 -0.78 3.50 3.54
C ILE A 37 -0.44 3.23 4.99
N ASP A 38 0.84 3.24 5.32
CA ASP A 38 1.41 2.80 6.58
C ASP A 38 1.07 1.34 6.95
N CYS A 39 1.95 0.74 7.74
CA CYS A 39 1.80 -0.63 8.20
C CYS A 39 2.31 -0.74 9.64
N GLY A 40 1.55 -0.16 10.57
CA GLY A 40 1.84 -0.23 12.01
C GLY A 40 1.65 -1.62 12.56
N GLU A 41 2.10 -1.83 13.79
CA GLU A 41 1.97 -3.10 14.50
C GLU A 41 0.51 -3.57 14.53
N GLY A 42 0.29 -4.85 14.21
CA GLY A 42 -1.05 -5.45 14.17
C GLY A 42 -1.86 -5.16 12.90
N ALA A 43 -1.32 -4.44 11.91
CA ALA A 43 -2.02 -4.15 10.65
C ALA A 43 -2.56 -5.42 9.98
N GLN A 44 -1.78 -6.51 9.94
CA GLN A 44 -2.22 -7.80 9.37
C GLN A 44 -3.37 -8.44 10.15
N ILE A 45 -3.43 -8.27 11.50
CA ILE A 45 -4.54 -8.76 12.32
C ILE A 45 -5.82 -8.01 11.95
N GLN A 46 -5.71 -6.70 11.76
CA GLN A 46 -6.83 -5.88 11.34
C GLN A 46 -7.25 -6.18 9.90
N MET A 47 -6.33 -6.53 8.99
CA MET A 47 -6.67 -7.04 7.67
C MET A 47 -7.53 -8.30 7.76
N CYS A 48 -7.16 -9.28 8.62
CA CYS A 48 -7.95 -10.48 8.86
C CYS A 48 -9.35 -10.15 9.40
N ARG A 49 -9.43 -9.28 10.41
CA ARG A 49 -10.70 -8.86 11.03
C ARG A 49 -11.65 -8.17 10.05
N ASN A 50 -11.11 -7.42 9.11
CA ASN A 50 -11.86 -6.70 8.07
C ASN A 50 -12.02 -7.50 6.78
N HIS A 51 -11.66 -8.78 6.77
CA HIS A 51 -11.74 -9.66 5.59
C HIS A 51 -11.02 -9.11 4.35
N ILE A 52 -9.93 -8.39 4.56
CA ILE A 52 -9.10 -7.86 3.47
C ILE A 52 -8.34 -9.01 2.80
N ASN A 53 -8.45 -9.10 1.49
CA ASN A 53 -7.75 -10.14 0.73
C ASN A 53 -6.27 -9.80 0.57
N PHE A 54 -5.40 -10.51 1.28
CA PHE A 54 -3.94 -10.33 1.24
C PHE A 54 -3.34 -10.44 -0.17
N SER A 55 -3.88 -11.31 -1.02
CA SER A 55 -3.32 -11.54 -2.37
C SER A 55 -3.50 -10.36 -3.34
N ARG A 56 -4.33 -9.38 -2.99
CA ARG A 56 -4.59 -8.18 -3.81
C ARG A 56 -3.74 -6.97 -3.42
N LEU A 57 -2.91 -7.10 -2.37
CA LEU A 57 -2.05 -6.04 -1.87
C LEU A 57 -0.63 -6.26 -2.38
N ASP A 58 -0.22 -5.49 -3.37
CA ASP A 58 1.11 -5.55 -3.98
C ASP A 58 1.95 -4.29 -3.70
N ASN A 59 1.33 -3.22 -3.19
CA ASN A 59 1.99 -1.94 -3.01
C ASN A 59 1.69 -1.35 -1.62
N ILE A 60 2.73 -1.00 -0.87
CA ILE A 60 2.68 -0.41 0.47
C ILE A 60 3.45 0.90 0.45
N PHE A 61 2.87 1.95 1.02
CA PHE A 61 3.40 3.31 1.05
C PHE A 61 3.59 3.76 2.50
N ILE A 62 4.82 3.99 2.92
CA ILE A 62 5.17 4.36 4.30
C ILE A 62 5.44 5.86 4.36
N SER A 63 4.67 6.55 5.19
CA SER A 63 4.73 8.01 5.31
C SER A 63 6.04 8.50 5.95
N HIS A 64 6.51 7.82 6.99
CA HIS A 64 7.77 8.10 7.69
C HIS A 64 8.21 6.93 8.58
N LEU A 65 9.45 6.99 9.09
CA LEU A 65 10.09 5.86 9.77
C LEU A 65 9.92 5.87 11.29
N HIS A 66 8.75 6.27 11.81
CA HIS A 66 8.39 5.94 13.19
C HIS A 66 7.82 4.53 13.26
N GLY A 67 8.08 3.82 14.35
CA GLY A 67 7.71 2.40 14.50
C GLY A 67 6.21 2.13 14.35
N ASP A 68 5.39 3.02 14.86
CA ASP A 68 3.93 2.94 14.75
C ASP A 68 3.39 3.06 13.31
N HIS A 69 4.26 3.38 12.34
CA HIS A 69 3.92 3.42 10.91
C HIS A 69 4.52 2.26 10.10
N CYS A 70 5.50 1.50 10.64
CA CYS A 70 6.21 0.49 9.84
C CYS A 70 6.51 -0.85 10.55
N PHE A 71 6.32 -0.98 11.86
CA PHE A 71 6.67 -2.20 12.60
C PHE A 71 5.82 -3.43 12.21
N GLY A 72 4.67 -3.25 11.59
CA GLY A 72 3.87 -4.34 11.04
C GLY A 72 4.44 -5.00 9.79
N LEU A 73 5.37 -4.32 9.09
CA LEU A 73 5.88 -4.78 7.79
C LEU A 73 6.55 -6.15 7.88
N ILE A 74 7.46 -6.36 8.83
CA ILE A 74 8.18 -7.64 8.92
C ILE A 74 7.25 -8.82 9.21
N GLY A 75 6.22 -8.60 10.04
CA GLY A 75 5.19 -9.60 10.29
C GLY A 75 4.36 -9.91 9.04
N LEU A 76 3.96 -8.88 8.30
CA LEU A 76 3.21 -9.03 7.05
C LEU A 76 4.06 -9.74 5.97
N ILE A 77 5.32 -9.36 5.81
CA ILE A 77 6.27 -9.99 4.87
C ILE A 77 6.44 -11.48 5.19
N SER A 78 6.63 -11.82 6.45
CA SER A 78 6.74 -13.21 6.90
C SER A 78 5.45 -13.99 6.63
N THR A 79 4.30 -13.41 6.91
CA THR A 79 2.98 -14.04 6.65
C THR A 79 2.78 -14.28 5.14
N TYR A 80 3.14 -13.36 4.27
CA TYR A 80 3.08 -13.56 2.83
C TYR A 80 3.94 -14.73 2.37
N ASN A 81 5.14 -14.90 2.95
CA ASN A 81 6.00 -16.03 2.64
C ASN A 81 5.36 -17.36 3.06
N LEU A 82 4.77 -17.42 4.26
CA LEU A 82 4.04 -18.59 4.76
C LEU A 82 2.82 -18.94 3.89
N LEU A 83 2.15 -17.94 3.32
CA LEU A 83 1.01 -18.12 2.43
C LEU A 83 1.40 -18.50 1.00
N GLY A 84 2.70 -18.63 0.70
CA GLY A 84 3.20 -19.02 -0.61
C GLY A 84 3.03 -17.95 -1.68
N ARG A 85 3.11 -16.66 -1.29
CA ARG A 85 3.09 -15.55 -2.25
C ARG A 85 4.21 -15.70 -3.27
N THR A 86 3.92 -15.46 -4.54
CA THR A 86 4.88 -15.49 -5.65
C THR A 86 5.04 -14.15 -6.37
N SER A 87 4.05 -13.23 -6.21
CA SER A 87 4.13 -11.89 -6.79
C SER A 87 4.99 -10.96 -5.94
N ASP A 88 5.71 -10.05 -6.59
CA ASP A 88 6.53 -9.06 -5.90
C ASP A 88 5.70 -8.18 -4.95
N LEU A 89 6.30 -7.76 -3.84
CA LEU A 89 5.76 -6.77 -2.93
C LEU A 89 6.60 -5.50 -3.04
N ASN A 90 5.98 -4.41 -3.45
CA ASN A 90 6.62 -3.10 -3.58
C ASN A 90 6.38 -2.27 -2.31
N ILE A 91 7.44 -1.71 -1.75
CA ILE A 91 7.39 -0.82 -0.57
C ILE A 91 8.00 0.52 -0.95
N TYR A 92 7.19 1.56 -0.91
CA TYR A 92 7.55 2.95 -1.14
C TYR A 92 7.74 3.64 0.20
N ALA A 93 8.93 4.14 0.49
CA ALA A 93 9.25 4.69 1.80
C ALA A 93 10.39 5.72 1.74
N PRO A 94 10.53 6.58 2.75
CA PRO A 94 11.76 7.36 2.93
C PRO A 94 12.99 6.47 3.03
N ASN A 95 14.16 7.02 2.69
CA ASN A 95 15.45 6.31 2.77
C ASN A 95 15.69 5.68 4.15
N GLY A 96 16.35 4.51 4.17
CA GLY A 96 16.78 3.80 5.39
C GLY A 96 15.88 2.62 5.79
N LEU A 97 14.63 2.56 5.29
CA LEU A 97 13.76 1.43 5.60
C LEU A 97 14.22 0.14 4.92
N GLY A 98 14.69 0.24 3.67
CA GLY A 98 15.12 -0.91 2.89
C GLY A 98 16.23 -1.69 3.56
N GLU A 99 17.30 -1.01 3.97
CA GLU A 99 18.46 -1.61 4.65
C GLU A 99 18.03 -2.29 5.97
N THR A 100 17.16 -1.64 6.75
CA THR A 100 16.67 -2.20 8.00
C THR A 100 15.84 -3.46 7.77
N LEU A 101 14.92 -3.43 6.83
CA LEU A 101 14.06 -4.59 6.53
C LEU A 101 14.84 -5.73 5.87
N GLU A 102 15.85 -5.46 5.05
CA GLU A 102 16.72 -6.51 4.51
C GLU A 102 17.41 -7.34 5.61
N VAL A 103 17.89 -6.68 6.66
CA VAL A 103 18.49 -7.37 7.81
C VAL A 103 17.46 -8.26 8.50
N LEU A 104 16.25 -7.73 8.74
CA LEU A 104 15.18 -8.48 9.39
C LEU A 104 14.67 -9.64 8.51
N ILE A 105 14.51 -9.43 7.21
CA ILE A 105 14.11 -10.47 6.25
C ILE A 105 15.17 -11.60 6.25
N LYS A 106 16.45 -11.27 6.15
CA LYS A 106 17.52 -12.27 6.21
C LYS A 106 17.55 -13.06 7.52
N ALA A 107 17.19 -12.41 8.64
CA ALA A 107 17.18 -13.05 9.95
C ALA A 107 15.96 -13.96 10.18
N TYR A 108 14.77 -13.53 9.75
CA TYR A 108 13.50 -14.15 10.13
C TYR A 108 12.72 -14.80 8.99
N CYS A 109 12.97 -14.42 7.73
CA CYS A 109 12.24 -14.92 6.56
C CYS A 109 13.17 -15.74 5.66
N ARG A 110 13.40 -17.01 6.01
CA ARG A 110 14.21 -17.92 5.18
C ARG A 110 13.40 -18.40 3.99
N GLU A 111 14.11 -18.71 2.89
CA GLU A 111 13.51 -19.33 1.69
C GLU A 111 12.31 -18.53 1.14
N MET A 112 12.53 -17.23 0.93
CA MET A 112 11.53 -16.33 0.36
C MET A 112 11.06 -16.80 -1.02
N THR A 113 9.74 -16.92 -1.20
CA THR A 113 9.10 -17.33 -2.45
C THR A 113 8.81 -16.16 -3.39
N TYR A 114 9.02 -14.92 -2.93
CA TYR A 114 8.77 -13.68 -3.66
C TYR A 114 9.82 -12.62 -3.32
N ARG A 115 9.86 -11.55 -4.10
CA ARG A 115 10.78 -10.42 -3.87
C ARG A 115 10.06 -9.29 -3.15
N VAL A 116 10.77 -8.67 -2.20
CA VAL A 116 10.39 -7.38 -1.61
C VAL A 116 11.25 -6.30 -2.28
N ILE A 117 10.59 -5.36 -2.97
CA ILE A 117 11.26 -4.31 -3.76
C ILE A 117 11.04 -2.98 -3.06
N PHE A 118 12.15 -2.31 -2.71
CA PHE A 118 12.13 -1.00 -2.05
C PHE A 118 12.28 0.12 -3.06
N HIS A 119 11.37 1.09 -2.96
CA HIS A 119 11.38 2.31 -3.74
C HIS A 119 11.57 3.51 -2.80
N SER A 120 12.67 4.23 -2.98
CA SER A 120 12.94 5.43 -2.19
C SER A 120 12.00 6.56 -2.60
N VAL A 121 11.38 7.22 -1.61
CA VAL A 121 10.49 8.37 -1.81
C VAL A 121 11.17 9.64 -1.32
N ASP A 122 11.24 10.65 -2.19
CA ASP A 122 11.64 12.00 -1.80
C ASP A 122 10.48 12.66 -1.03
N THR A 123 10.66 12.81 0.27
CA THR A 123 9.64 13.40 1.17
C THR A 123 9.51 14.92 1.03
N LYS A 124 10.38 15.58 0.25
CA LYS A 124 10.39 17.03 0.06
C LYS A 124 9.75 17.46 -1.25
N ALA A 125 9.47 16.52 -2.15
CA ALA A 125 8.92 16.78 -3.46
C ALA A 125 7.47 16.30 -3.57
N ASN A 126 6.64 17.07 -4.29
CA ASN A 126 5.33 16.62 -4.75
C ASN A 126 5.50 16.01 -6.14
N ILE A 127 5.71 14.71 -6.19
CA ILE A 127 5.99 13.98 -7.44
C ILE A 127 5.16 12.70 -7.52
N LYS A 128 4.88 12.27 -8.73
CA LYS A 128 4.30 10.95 -8.99
C LYS A 128 5.34 9.87 -8.67
N ILE A 129 5.00 8.97 -7.73
CA ILE A 129 5.89 7.90 -7.27
C ILE A 129 5.44 6.52 -7.74
N PHE A 130 4.17 6.38 -8.10
CA PHE A 130 3.59 5.13 -8.58
C PHE A 130 2.50 5.42 -9.61
N GLU A 131 2.40 4.54 -10.58
CA GLU A 131 1.32 4.55 -11.57
C GLU A 131 1.02 3.14 -12.05
N ASP A 132 -0.26 2.82 -12.17
CA ASP A 132 -0.73 1.65 -12.91
C ASP A 132 -1.91 2.04 -13.82
N HIS A 133 -2.66 1.06 -14.32
CA HIS A 133 -3.82 1.35 -15.19
C HIS A 133 -5.03 1.88 -14.42
N THR A 134 -5.03 1.82 -13.08
CA THR A 134 -6.16 2.21 -12.22
C THR A 134 -5.92 3.54 -11.52
N VAL A 135 -4.71 3.76 -11.01
CA VAL A 135 -4.38 4.94 -10.19
C VAL A 135 -3.04 5.56 -10.56
N GLU A 136 -2.89 6.81 -10.15
CA GLU A 136 -1.62 7.50 -9.95
C GLU A 136 -1.48 7.84 -8.47
N ILE A 137 -0.28 7.66 -7.89
CA ILE A 137 -0.01 8.02 -6.50
C ILE A 137 1.14 9.02 -6.45
N TYR A 138 0.91 10.09 -5.71
CA TYR A 138 1.85 11.20 -5.54
C TYR A 138 2.29 11.31 -4.08
N SER A 139 3.57 11.65 -3.86
CA SER A 139 4.07 12.07 -2.57
C SER A 139 3.69 13.53 -2.30
N LEU A 140 3.32 13.83 -1.06
CA LEU A 140 3.00 15.19 -0.59
C LEU A 140 3.91 15.55 0.57
N PRO A 141 4.76 16.59 0.47
CA PRO A 141 5.62 16.98 1.57
C PRO A 141 4.83 17.34 2.83
N LEU A 142 5.23 16.79 3.96
CA LEU A 142 4.64 17.09 5.27
C LEU A 142 5.71 17.58 6.24
N LYS A 143 5.31 18.47 7.16
CA LYS A 143 6.18 18.97 8.23
C LYS A 143 6.14 18.02 9.42
N HIS A 144 7.26 17.36 9.70
CA HIS A 144 7.40 16.45 10.83
C HIS A 144 8.84 16.52 11.39
N ARG A 145 9.13 15.85 12.53
CA ARG A 145 10.46 15.83 13.16
C ARG A 145 11.50 15.06 12.33
N ILE A 146 11.05 14.07 11.58
CA ILE A 146 11.87 13.28 10.65
C ILE A 146 11.29 13.41 9.24
N PRO A 147 12.02 13.05 8.18
CA PRO A 147 11.50 13.04 6.80
C PRO A 147 10.16 12.32 6.72
N CYS A 148 9.13 13.04 6.24
CA CYS A 148 7.76 12.56 6.22
C CYS A 148 7.03 13.09 4.99
N CYS A 149 6.19 12.27 4.39
CA CYS A 149 5.26 12.67 3.33
C CYS A 149 3.88 12.03 3.54
N GLY A 150 2.87 12.66 2.99
CA GLY A 150 1.58 12.05 2.77
C GLY A 150 1.52 11.44 1.36
N TYR A 151 0.41 10.78 1.06
CA TYR A 151 0.17 10.20 -0.25
C TYR A 151 -1.19 10.61 -0.78
N MET A 152 -1.21 11.05 -2.03
CA MET A 152 -2.44 11.36 -2.77
C MET A 152 -2.68 10.23 -3.78
N VAL A 153 -3.80 9.54 -3.65
CA VAL A 153 -4.23 8.49 -4.57
C VAL A 153 -5.27 9.07 -5.52
N CYS A 154 -4.93 9.12 -6.80
CA CYS A 154 -5.80 9.63 -7.85
C CYS A 154 -6.28 8.48 -8.74
N GLU A 155 -7.58 8.29 -8.82
CA GLU A 155 -8.17 7.35 -9.76
C GLU A 155 -8.03 7.89 -11.19
N LYS A 156 -7.59 7.03 -12.11
CA LYS A 156 -7.55 7.37 -13.54
C LYS A 156 -8.94 7.30 -14.15
N GLN A 157 -9.26 8.30 -14.94
CA GLN A 157 -10.50 8.26 -15.72
C GLN A 157 -10.44 7.10 -16.72
N LYS A 158 -11.44 6.23 -16.65
CA LYS A 158 -11.64 5.21 -17.69
C LYS A 158 -12.07 5.90 -18.97
N LEU A 159 -11.46 5.50 -20.08
CA LEU A 159 -12.00 5.87 -21.38
C LEU A 159 -13.43 5.34 -21.47
N PRO A 160 -14.40 6.18 -21.94
CA PRO A 160 -15.78 5.74 -22.09
C PRO A 160 -15.82 4.51 -23.01
N HIS A 161 -16.40 3.42 -22.53
CA HIS A 161 -16.66 2.24 -23.37
C HIS A 161 -17.75 2.57 -24.37
N ILE A 162 -17.41 2.55 -25.65
CA ILE A 162 -18.42 2.59 -26.70
C ILE A 162 -19.19 1.27 -26.61
N LYS A 163 -20.49 1.35 -26.38
CA LYS A 163 -21.37 0.17 -26.42
C LYS A 163 -21.33 -0.42 -27.82
N ARG A 164 -21.00 -1.71 -27.93
CA ARG A 164 -20.83 -2.40 -29.22
C ARG A 164 -22.07 -2.22 -30.11
N ASP A 165 -23.24 -2.32 -29.52
CA ASP A 165 -24.53 -2.10 -30.19
C ASP A 165 -24.67 -0.70 -30.84
N MET A 166 -23.98 0.32 -30.29
CA MET A 166 -23.96 1.67 -30.85
C MET A 166 -22.96 1.82 -32.00
N ILE A 167 -21.88 1.01 -32.04
CA ILE A 167 -20.96 0.97 -33.18
C ILE A 167 -21.75 0.51 -34.43
N ASP A 168 -22.51 -0.59 -34.28
CA ASP A 168 -23.32 -1.15 -35.36
C ASP A 168 -24.43 -0.21 -35.76
N PHE A 169 -25.13 0.41 -34.79
CA PHE A 169 -26.22 1.38 -35.04
C PHE A 169 -25.75 2.64 -35.75
N TYR A 170 -24.63 3.22 -35.33
CA TYR A 170 -24.08 4.44 -35.95
C TYR A 170 -23.11 4.16 -37.10
N LYS A 171 -22.89 2.90 -37.47
CA LYS A 171 -21.93 2.47 -38.53
C LYS A 171 -20.55 3.15 -38.36
N ILE A 172 -20.05 3.21 -37.15
CA ILE A 172 -18.73 3.77 -36.85
C ILE A 172 -17.69 2.82 -37.45
N PRO A 173 -16.75 3.32 -38.31
CA PRO A 173 -15.75 2.48 -38.96
C PRO A 173 -14.71 1.93 -38.00
#